data_0a92e4c6f00c50f6d3f127a40ad62f91
#
_entry.id   0a92e4c6f00c50f6d3f127a40ad62f91
#
_cell.length_a   1.000
_cell.length_b   1.000
_cell.length_c   1.000
_cell.angle_alpha   90.00
_cell.angle_beta   90.00
_cell.angle_gamma   90.00
#
_symmetry.space_group_name_H-M   'P 1'
#
loop_
_entity.id
_entity.type
_entity.pdbx_description
1 polymer ?
#
loop_
_entity_poly.entity_id
_entity_poly.type
_entity_poly.pdbx_seq_one_letter_code
_entity_poly.pdbx_strand_id
1 'polypeptide(L)'
;MLVKTYTAALVSVDAHLVTVEVNVEPGAAVTLVGLPDTSVKESYQRIETAAEYSGYRLHGFRSVINLSPGDLKKEGTAYDLPIAIGLIGACQYFKSTCLDRYVMVGELSLDGTIRPVKGALPIAIKARELGFEGLIVPRENAREAAVVNKLKVFAADTLVDVVHFLEGTGELDLVQVDTRAEFEAHREYYVHDFADVKGQENVKRAMEVAAAGGHNILMVGAPGSGKSMMAKRVPGILPPFTLGESLETTKIYSVAGKLAHNTTLMTARPFRAPHHSISMPALVGGGTSPRPGEISLAHNGVLFLDELAEFNRSVLELMRQPMEERTITVSRAKATVDYPASFMLVAAMNPCPCGYYNHPTRECVCPPGSVQKYLSKVSGPLMDRIDIQIEIAPVPFEEISKSTPAESSSLIRSRVIAARARQTARFAEYLHVHCNAQMTAPLTQRFARPDEEGMQLLKKAMERFGLSARAYDRILKVARTIADLAGSETIAAEHIREAILYRNLDRASWGAV
;
A
#
# COMPACT_ATOMS: atom_id res chain seq x y z
N MET A 1 -17.49 37.25 19.03
CA MET A 1 -17.56 36.06 19.95
C MET A 1 -16.59 35.01 19.45
N LEU A 2 -15.80 34.40 20.35
CA LEU A 2 -14.86 33.33 19.97
C LEU A 2 -15.58 31.98 19.97
N VAL A 3 -15.53 31.26 18.84
CA VAL A 3 -16.05 29.90 18.69
C VAL A 3 -14.92 28.96 18.29
N LYS A 4 -14.95 27.75 18.83
CA LYS A 4 -13.97 26.71 18.50
C LYS A 4 -14.67 25.50 17.89
N THR A 5 -14.14 25.01 16.76
CA THR A 5 -14.53 23.75 16.14
C THR A 5 -13.30 22.88 15.91
N TYR A 6 -13.47 21.61 15.65
CA TYR A 6 -12.37 20.66 15.55
C TYR A 6 -12.39 19.92 14.22
N THR A 7 -11.22 19.80 13.63
CA THR A 7 -10.98 19.05 12.39
C THR A 7 -9.61 18.36 12.45
N ALA A 8 -9.12 17.81 11.35
CA ALA A 8 -7.79 17.23 11.30
C ALA A 8 -7.04 17.53 10.00
N ALA A 9 -5.73 17.59 10.09
CA ALA A 9 -4.80 17.64 8.95
C ALA A 9 -4.16 16.29 8.76
N LEU A 10 -3.95 15.89 7.51
CA LEU A 10 -3.25 14.66 7.17
C LEU A 10 -1.75 14.90 7.02
N VAL A 11 -0.94 14.08 7.70
CA VAL A 11 0.51 14.03 7.54
C VAL A 11 0.90 12.58 7.32
N SER A 12 1.46 12.25 6.17
CA SER A 12 1.65 10.86 5.75
C SER A 12 0.31 10.10 5.67
N VAL A 13 0.18 9.02 6.41
CA VAL A 13 -1.04 8.22 6.54
C VAL A 13 -1.80 8.50 7.84
N ASP A 14 -1.34 9.45 8.65
CA ASP A 14 -1.92 9.75 9.95
C ASP A 14 -2.60 11.12 9.96
N ALA A 15 -3.54 11.29 10.90
CA ALA A 15 -4.25 12.54 11.10
C ALA A 15 -3.77 13.26 12.39
N HIS A 16 -3.69 14.56 12.32
CA HIS A 16 -3.35 15.43 13.43
C HIS A 16 -4.49 16.41 13.69
N LEU A 17 -4.90 16.55 14.95
CA LEU A 17 -5.98 17.45 15.33
C LEU A 17 -5.66 18.90 14.95
N VAL A 18 -6.66 19.56 14.37
CA VAL A 18 -6.63 21.01 14.10
C VAL A 18 -7.82 21.65 14.81
N THR A 19 -7.52 22.63 15.66
CA THR A 19 -8.54 23.49 16.26
C THR A 19 -8.76 24.69 15.35
N VAL A 20 -10.00 24.90 14.94
CA VAL A 20 -10.43 26.07 14.18
C VAL A 20 -11.03 27.06 15.17
N GLU A 21 -10.34 28.18 15.39
CA GLU A 21 -10.79 29.26 16.28
C GLU A 21 -11.28 30.43 15.42
N VAL A 22 -12.54 30.79 15.58
CA VAL A 22 -13.19 31.86 14.80
C VAL A 22 -13.61 32.98 15.74
N ASN A 23 -13.12 34.20 15.49
CA ASN A 23 -13.60 35.42 16.14
C ASN A 23 -14.20 36.36 15.10
N VAL A 24 -15.37 36.91 15.41
CA VAL A 24 -16.13 37.79 14.51
C VAL A 24 -16.44 39.11 15.24
N GLU A 25 -16.19 40.23 14.54
CA GLU A 25 -16.45 41.60 14.98
C GLU A 25 -17.12 42.40 13.83
N PRO A 26 -17.80 43.49 14.08
CA PRO A 26 -18.29 44.35 13.01
C PRO A 26 -17.15 44.84 12.10
N GLY A 27 -17.32 44.75 10.76
CA GLY A 27 -16.31 45.13 9.78
C GLY A 27 -16.41 44.36 8.47
N ALA A 28 -15.43 44.49 7.58
CA ALA A 28 -15.46 43.87 6.25
C ALA A 28 -14.11 43.21 5.87
N ALA A 29 -13.35 42.68 6.83
CA ALA A 29 -12.07 42.05 6.55
C ALA A 29 -12.06 40.59 7.00
N VAL A 30 -11.39 39.72 6.23
CA VAL A 30 -11.17 38.29 6.57
C VAL A 30 -9.67 38.05 6.70
N THR A 31 -9.30 37.46 7.81
CA THR A 31 -7.90 37.08 8.09
C THR A 31 -7.86 35.62 8.46
N LEU A 32 -7.09 34.83 7.70
CA LEU A 32 -6.87 33.40 7.94
C LEU A 32 -5.40 33.18 8.31
N VAL A 33 -5.17 32.60 9.49
CA VAL A 33 -3.83 32.33 10.04
C VAL A 33 -3.65 30.84 10.37
N GLY A 34 -2.41 30.37 10.55
CA GLY A 34 -2.11 28.98 10.90
C GLY A 34 -1.62 28.13 9.72
N LEU A 35 -0.79 28.72 8.83
CA LEU A 35 -0.19 28.07 7.66
C LEU A 35 -1.22 27.43 6.67
N PRO A 36 -2.28 28.16 6.26
CA PRO A 36 -3.19 27.68 5.23
C PRO A 36 -2.50 27.65 3.86
N ASP A 37 -2.78 26.63 3.05
CA ASP A 37 -2.41 26.61 1.63
C ASP A 37 -3.35 27.51 0.80
N THR A 38 -3.16 27.54 -0.52
CA THR A 38 -4.00 28.33 -1.42
C THR A 38 -5.45 27.86 -1.39
N SER A 39 -5.70 26.53 -1.37
CA SER A 39 -7.05 25.97 -1.35
C SER A 39 -7.82 26.35 -0.08
N VAL A 40 -7.13 26.36 1.07
CA VAL A 40 -7.73 26.78 2.35
C VAL A 40 -7.97 28.30 2.37
N LYS A 41 -7.13 29.10 1.70
CA LYS A 41 -7.36 30.55 1.56
C LYS A 41 -8.56 30.86 0.68
N GLU A 42 -8.75 30.10 -0.39
CA GLU A 42 -9.91 30.20 -1.29
C GLU A 42 -11.20 29.68 -0.66
N SER A 43 -11.12 28.89 0.42
CA SER A 43 -12.29 28.30 1.08
C SER A 43 -13.28 29.35 1.57
N TYR A 44 -12.81 30.53 1.98
CA TYR A 44 -13.69 31.57 2.49
C TYR A 44 -14.75 31.99 1.46
N GLN A 45 -14.39 32.11 0.17
CA GLN A 45 -15.34 32.48 -0.89
C GLN A 45 -16.41 31.39 -1.09
N ARG A 46 -16.00 30.10 -1.02
CA ARG A 46 -16.94 28.98 -1.08
C ARG A 46 -17.87 28.97 0.13
N ILE A 47 -17.31 29.13 1.32
CA ILE A 47 -18.05 29.14 2.59
C ILE A 47 -19.05 30.29 2.63
N GLU A 48 -18.66 31.50 2.24
CA GLU A 48 -19.52 32.66 2.21
C GLU A 48 -20.73 32.45 1.30
N THR A 49 -20.49 31.97 0.07
CA THR A 49 -21.56 31.67 -0.88
C THR A 49 -22.47 30.52 -0.39
N ALA A 50 -21.87 29.44 0.13
CA ALA A 50 -22.61 28.29 0.66
C ALA A 50 -23.47 28.67 1.87
N ALA A 51 -22.95 29.50 2.76
CA ALA A 51 -23.69 30.01 3.91
C ALA A 51 -24.86 30.91 3.49
N GLU A 52 -24.66 31.83 2.53
CA GLU A 52 -25.74 32.67 2.01
C GLU A 52 -26.86 31.85 1.35
N TYR A 53 -26.49 30.86 0.52
CA TYR A 53 -27.44 29.95 -0.08
C TYR A 53 -28.24 29.16 0.97
N SER A 54 -27.57 28.84 2.08
CA SER A 54 -28.17 28.17 3.24
C SER A 54 -28.94 29.10 4.19
N GLY A 55 -29.04 30.40 3.88
CA GLY A 55 -29.81 31.39 4.66
C GLY A 55 -29.01 32.11 5.75
N TYR A 56 -27.68 31.90 5.83
CA TYR A 56 -26.79 32.53 6.81
C TYR A 56 -25.95 33.65 6.16
N ARG A 57 -26.15 34.90 6.57
CA ARG A 57 -25.42 36.05 6.02
C ARG A 57 -24.14 36.29 6.79
N LEU A 58 -22.99 36.17 6.13
CA LEU A 58 -21.65 36.41 6.73
C LEU A 58 -21.12 37.83 6.40
N HIS A 59 -21.79 38.60 5.56
CA HIS A 59 -21.37 39.97 5.21
C HIS A 59 -21.50 40.95 6.38
N GLY A 60 -20.62 41.94 6.41
CA GLY A 60 -20.64 42.97 7.43
C GLY A 60 -19.81 42.63 8.68
N PHE A 61 -19.13 41.52 8.67
CA PHE A 61 -18.27 41.10 9.77
C PHE A 61 -16.79 41.06 9.38
N ARG A 62 -15.93 41.50 10.31
CA ARG A 62 -14.50 41.24 10.29
C ARG A 62 -14.28 39.89 10.96
N SER A 63 -13.75 38.92 10.21
CA SER A 63 -13.54 37.55 10.69
C SER A 63 -12.04 37.26 10.82
N VAL A 64 -11.62 36.74 11.96
CA VAL A 64 -10.27 36.19 12.18
C VAL A 64 -10.44 34.68 12.43
N ILE A 65 -9.84 33.88 11.55
CA ILE A 65 -9.88 32.43 11.58
C ILE A 65 -8.47 31.93 11.85
N ASN A 66 -8.25 31.24 12.96
CA ASN A 66 -6.98 30.65 13.33
C ASN A 66 -7.06 29.13 13.28
N LEU A 67 -6.14 28.52 12.53
CA LEU A 67 -6.01 27.06 12.40
C LEU A 67 -4.81 26.59 13.22
N SER A 68 -5.05 26.15 14.45
CA SER A 68 -4.02 25.71 15.40
C SER A 68 -3.80 24.18 15.31
N PRO A 69 -2.55 23.67 15.40
CA PRO A 69 -1.29 24.37 15.68
C PRO A 69 -0.70 25.08 14.45
N GLY A 70 0.06 26.15 14.67
CA GLY A 70 0.59 27.02 13.61
C GLY A 70 1.78 26.44 12.84
N ASP A 71 2.44 25.41 13.35
CA ASP A 71 3.57 24.70 12.72
C ASP A 71 3.14 23.62 11.72
N LEU A 72 1.89 23.17 11.80
CA LEU A 72 1.31 22.19 10.91
C LEU A 72 0.68 22.88 9.70
N LYS A 73 1.09 22.49 8.49
CA LYS A 73 0.49 22.99 7.24
C LYS A 73 -0.90 22.40 7.04
N LYS A 74 -1.89 23.25 6.72
CA LYS A 74 -3.25 22.85 6.39
C LYS A 74 -3.46 22.91 4.89
N GLU A 75 -3.83 21.78 4.31
CA GLU A 75 -3.93 21.62 2.86
C GLU A 75 -5.28 21.00 2.45
N GLY A 76 -5.79 21.47 1.31
CA GLY A 76 -7.02 20.95 0.72
C GLY A 76 -8.27 21.62 1.25
N THR A 77 -9.43 21.02 0.91
CA THR A 77 -10.77 21.61 1.08
C THR A 77 -11.55 21.04 2.27
N ALA A 78 -10.99 20.07 3.00
CA ALA A 78 -11.68 19.40 4.12
C ALA A 78 -12.01 20.34 5.30
N TYR A 79 -11.45 21.54 5.31
CA TYR A 79 -11.66 22.55 6.36
C TYR A 79 -12.88 23.42 6.15
N ASP A 80 -13.54 23.35 4.98
CA ASP A 80 -14.66 24.24 4.64
C ASP A 80 -15.78 24.10 5.67
N LEU A 81 -16.23 22.88 5.97
CA LEU A 81 -17.31 22.62 6.92
C LEU A 81 -17.00 23.14 8.34
N PRO A 82 -15.88 22.80 9.00
CA PRO A 82 -15.59 23.28 10.36
C PRO A 82 -15.39 24.79 10.41
N ILE A 83 -14.85 25.43 9.37
CA ILE A 83 -14.73 26.89 9.28
C ILE A 83 -16.12 27.53 9.14
N ALA A 84 -17.00 26.97 8.28
CA ALA A 84 -18.36 27.48 8.09
C ALA A 84 -19.17 27.41 9.40
N ILE A 85 -19.15 26.28 10.09
CA ILE A 85 -19.82 26.11 11.38
C ILE A 85 -19.27 27.11 12.41
N GLY A 86 -17.93 27.30 12.44
CA GLY A 86 -17.30 28.31 13.32
C GLY A 86 -17.78 29.74 13.03
N LEU A 87 -17.87 30.11 11.76
CA LEU A 87 -18.35 31.45 11.33
C LEU A 87 -19.82 31.66 11.66
N ILE A 88 -20.70 30.72 11.30
CA ILE A 88 -22.14 30.79 11.54
C ILE A 88 -22.42 30.87 13.05
N GLY A 89 -21.70 30.08 13.87
CA GLY A 89 -21.79 30.14 15.33
C GLY A 89 -21.28 31.45 15.93
N ALA A 90 -20.14 31.98 15.41
CA ALA A 90 -19.58 33.25 15.87
C ALA A 90 -20.47 34.46 15.50
N CYS A 91 -21.21 34.38 14.37
CA CYS A 91 -22.25 35.33 13.98
C CYS A 91 -23.56 35.14 14.76
N GLN A 92 -23.65 34.19 15.68
CA GLN A 92 -24.78 33.90 16.58
C GLN A 92 -26.07 33.45 15.84
N TYR A 93 -25.94 32.81 14.69
CA TYR A 93 -27.09 32.24 13.99
C TYR A 93 -27.65 30.98 14.67
N PHE A 94 -26.80 30.28 15.45
CA PHE A 94 -27.23 29.16 16.30
C PHE A 94 -26.43 29.14 17.60
N LYS A 95 -26.92 28.43 18.59
CA LYS A 95 -26.25 28.19 19.87
C LYS A 95 -26.05 26.69 20.06
N SER A 96 -24.82 26.29 20.34
CA SER A 96 -24.48 24.89 20.61
C SER A 96 -23.61 24.77 21.85
N THR A 97 -23.84 23.71 22.63
CA THR A 97 -23.04 23.32 23.80
C THR A 97 -22.23 22.06 23.53
N CYS A 98 -22.20 21.58 22.28
CA CYS A 98 -21.58 20.30 21.94
C CYS A 98 -20.54 20.38 20.81
N LEU A 99 -20.11 21.58 20.41
CA LEU A 99 -19.09 21.76 19.36
C LEU A 99 -17.75 21.09 19.71
N ASP A 100 -17.42 21.00 20.98
CA ASP A 100 -16.20 20.35 21.50
C ASP A 100 -16.28 18.82 21.51
N ARG A 101 -17.45 18.24 21.24
CA ARG A 101 -17.67 16.80 21.24
C ARG A 101 -17.41 16.14 19.89
N TYR A 102 -17.40 16.94 18.80
CA TYR A 102 -17.33 16.44 17.44
C TYR A 102 -16.14 16.95 16.66
N VAL A 103 -15.48 16.06 15.94
CA VAL A 103 -14.59 16.42 14.83
C VAL A 103 -15.43 16.53 13.56
N MET A 104 -15.16 17.51 12.71
CA MET A 104 -15.92 17.75 11.48
C MET A 104 -14.97 17.86 10.29
N VAL A 105 -15.34 17.25 9.16
CA VAL A 105 -14.62 17.39 7.88
C VAL A 105 -15.63 17.41 6.74
N GLY A 106 -15.33 18.20 5.72
CA GLY A 106 -16.16 18.29 4.51
C GLY A 106 -15.76 19.47 3.63
N GLU A 107 -15.78 19.28 2.33
CA GLU A 107 -15.69 20.35 1.35
C GLU A 107 -17.08 20.89 1.07
N LEU A 108 -17.25 22.18 0.93
CA LEU A 108 -18.55 22.79 0.62
C LEU A 108 -18.65 23.14 -0.88
N SER A 109 -19.75 22.73 -1.50
CA SER A 109 -20.21 23.29 -2.75
C SER A 109 -20.91 24.63 -2.50
N LEU A 110 -21.06 25.46 -3.52
CA LEU A 110 -21.68 26.79 -3.41
C LEU A 110 -23.14 26.76 -2.98
N ASP A 111 -23.83 25.65 -3.19
CA ASP A 111 -25.20 25.37 -2.77
C ASP A 111 -25.35 24.83 -1.34
N GLY A 112 -24.26 24.76 -0.59
CA GLY A 112 -24.23 24.22 0.77
C GLY A 112 -24.17 22.70 0.87
N THR A 113 -24.08 21.96 -0.24
CA THR A 113 -23.86 20.50 -0.26
C THR A 113 -22.46 20.18 0.23
N ILE A 114 -22.33 19.13 1.05
CA ILE A 114 -21.05 18.67 1.59
C ILE A 114 -20.47 17.59 0.66
N ARG A 115 -19.26 17.82 0.16
CA ARG A 115 -18.55 16.95 -0.77
C ARG A 115 -17.55 16.04 -0.05
N PRO A 116 -17.25 14.85 -0.61
CA PRO A 116 -16.33 13.89 -0.02
C PRO A 116 -14.90 14.43 0.11
N VAL A 117 -14.23 13.96 1.16
CA VAL A 117 -12.85 14.32 1.48
C VAL A 117 -11.95 13.08 1.47
N LYS A 118 -10.63 13.30 1.45
CA LYS A 118 -9.64 12.23 1.57
C LYS A 118 -9.27 12.01 3.03
N GLY A 119 -8.93 10.75 3.38
CA GLY A 119 -8.40 10.43 4.68
C GLY A 119 -9.43 10.41 5.81
N ALA A 120 -10.69 10.10 5.52
CA ALA A 120 -11.73 10.00 6.55
C ALA A 120 -11.41 8.92 7.60
N LEU A 121 -10.83 7.79 7.19
CA LEU A 121 -10.43 6.72 8.12
C LEU A 121 -9.34 7.16 9.12
N PRO A 122 -8.17 7.69 8.73
CA PRO A 122 -7.19 8.18 9.71
C PRO A 122 -7.73 9.31 10.59
N ILE A 123 -8.62 10.17 10.07
CA ILE A 123 -9.28 11.21 10.87
C ILE A 123 -10.19 10.57 11.94
N ALA A 124 -10.97 9.56 11.58
CA ALA A 124 -11.81 8.82 12.52
C ALA A 124 -10.98 8.11 13.61
N ILE A 125 -9.86 7.47 13.23
CA ILE A 125 -8.94 6.86 14.19
C ILE A 125 -8.44 7.90 15.18
N LYS A 126 -8.03 9.08 14.70
CA LYS A 126 -7.51 10.16 15.55
C LYS A 126 -8.59 10.75 16.45
N ALA A 127 -9.80 10.96 15.96
CA ALA A 127 -10.92 11.44 16.75
C ALA A 127 -11.22 10.49 17.93
N ARG A 128 -11.24 9.17 17.68
CA ARG A 128 -11.39 8.16 18.73
C ARG A 128 -10.26 8.18 19.75
N GLU A 129 -8.99 8.27 19.29
CA GLU A 129 -7.81 8.30 20.19
C GLU A 129 -7.85 9.49 21.15
N LEU A 130 -8.37 10.62 20.68
CA LEU A 130 -8.49 11.84 21.49
C LEU A 130 -9.76 11.90 22.32
N GLY A 131 -10.63 10.88 22.25
CA GLY A 131 -11.82 10.76 23.08
C GLY A 131 -13.01 11.61 22.65
N PHE A 132 -13.05 12.07 21.39
CA PHE A 132 -14.24 12.73 20.82
C PHE A 132 -15.44 11.78 20.82
N GLU A 133 -16.63 12.31 21.04
CA GLU A 133 -17.87 11.54 21.01
C GLU A 133 -18.21 11.06 19.60
N GLY A 134 -17.94 11.89 18.60
CA GLY A 134 -18.25 11.54 17.22
C GLY A 134 -17.48 12.33 16.18
N LEU A 135 -17.72 11.91 14.94
CA LEU A 135 -17.16 12.51 13.74
C LEU A 135 -18.27 12.80 12.75
N ILE A 136 -18.37 14.03 12.28
CA ILE A 136 -19.31 14.46 11.22
C ILE A 136 -18.54 14.49 9.90
N VAL A 137 -19.01 13.71 8.92
CA VAL A 137 -18.39 13.52 7.62
C VAL A 137 -19.39 13.57 6.49
N PRO A 138 -18.96 13.85 5.26
CA PRO A 138 -19.81 13.67 4.08
C PRO A 138 -20.35 12.25 4.00
N ARG A 139 -21.59 12.08 3.52
CA ARG A 139 -22.25 10.76 3.41
C ARG A 139 -21.40 9.71 2.72
N GLU A 140 -20.69 10.09 1.66
CA GLU A 140 -19.82 9.19 0.88
C GLU A 140 -18.62 8.64 1.70
N ASN A 141 -18.17 9.38 2.72
CA ASN A 141 -17.06 8.96 3.61
C ASN A 141 -17.56 8.23 4.87
N ALA A 142 -18.86 8.24 5.15
CA ALA A 142 -19.35 7.78 6.44
C ALA A 142 -19.09 6.30 6.69
N ARG A 143 -19.23 5.43 5.69
CA ARG A 143 -18.95 3.99 5.82
C ARG A 143 -17.46 3.72 6.06
N GLU A 144 -16.57 4.44 5.37
CA GLU A 144 -15.11 4.38 5.56
C GLU A 144 -14.73 4.76 7.01
N ALA A 145 -15.30 5.85 7.53
CA ALA A 145 -15.03 6.33 8.88
C ALA A 145 -15.63 5.42 9.96
N ALA A 146 -16.81 4.84 9.70
CA ALA A 146 -17.56 4.00 10.64
C ALA A 146 -16.91 2.63 10.92
N VAL A 147 -15.84 2.27 10.20
CA VAL A 147 -14.96 1.13 10.51
C VAL A 147 -14.34 1.27 11.91
N VAL A 148 -14.20 2.50 12.41
CA VAL A 148 -13.57 2.79 13.69
C VAL A 148 -14.55 2.55 14.84
N ASN A 149 -14.41 1.43 15.52
CA ASN A 149 -15.24 1.08 16.67
C ASN A 149 -15.14 2.13 17.81
N LYS A 150 -16.22 2.30 18.57
CA LYS A 150 -16.33 3.23 19.71
C LYS A 150 -16.25 4.72 19.34
N LEU A 151 -16.50 5.09 18.09
CA LEU A 151 -16.70 6.44 17.62
C LEU A 151 -18.05 6.51 16.91
N LYS A 152 -18.89 7.48 17.23
CA LYS A 152 -20.12 7.73 16.49
C LYS A 152 -19.79 8.47 15.21
N VAL A 153 -20.22 7.94 14.06
CA VAL A 153 -19.99 8.59 12.77
C VAL A 153 -21.34 9.06 12.21
N PHE A 154 -21.43 10.36 11.98
CA PHE A 154 -22.63 11.01 11.47
C PHE A 154 -22.43 11.42 10.01
N ALA A 155 -23.33 10.93 9.15
CA ALA A 155 -23.34 11.28 7.74
C ALA A 155 -24.08 12.61 7.54
N ALA A 156 -23.44 13.56 6.86
CA ALA A 156 -24.01 14.87 6.56
C ALA A 156 -24.07 15.09 5.05
N ASP A 157 -25.19 15.63 4.57
CA ASP A 157 -25.40 15.97 3.16
C ASP A 157 -25.28 17.47 2.90
N THR A 158 -25.77 18.30 3.83
CA THR A 158 -25.78 19.76 3.68
C THR A 158 -25.29 20.49 4.92
N LEU A 159 -24.82 21.72 4.75
CA LEU A 159 -24.42 22.62 5.82
C LEU A 159 -25.56 22.87 6.82
N VAL A 160 -26.81 22.99 6.31
CA VAL A 160 -28.01 23.23 7.13
C VAL A 160 -28.27 22.06 8.06
N ASP A 161 -28.13 20.81 7.59
CA ASP A 161 -28.34 19.61 8.40
C ASP A 161 -27.37 19.57 9.58
N VAL A 162 -26.10 19.95 9.35
CA VAL A 162 -25.09 20.00 10.40
C VAL A 162 -25.40 21.10 11.43
N VAL A 163 -25.85 22.27 11.00
CA VAL A 163 -26.26 23.36 11.92
C VAL A 163 -27.44 22.92 12.79
N HIS A 164 -28.48 22.34 12.22
CA HIS A 164 -29.66 21.86 12.94
C HIS A 164 -29.29 20.75 13.93
N PHE A 165 -28.42 19.82 13.55
CA PHE A 165 -27.91 18.78 14.45
C PHE A 165 -27.15 19.36 15.65
N LEU A 166 -26.24 20.32 15.42
CA LEU A 166 -25.45 20.96 16.47
C LEU A 166 -26.28 21.86 17.38
N GLU A 167 -27.38 22.41 16.89
CA GLU A 167 -28.37 23.16 17.66
C GLU A 167 -29.31 22.26 18.46
N GLY A 168 -29.43 20.97 18.08
CA GLY A 168 -30.36 20.02 18.68
C GLY A 168 -31.79 20.10 18.13
N THR A 169 -31.98 20.75 16.98
CA THR A 169 -33.27 20.89 16.26
C THR A 169 -33.43 19.88 15.12
N GLY A 170 -32.37 19.15 14.76
CA GLY A 170 -32.35 18.13 13.71
C GLY A 170 -31.48 16.92 14.10
N GLU A 171 -31.56 15.89 13.28
CA GLU A 171 -30.78 14.66 13.43
C GLU A 171 -29.92 14.41 12.19
N LEU A 172 -28.74 13.80 12.39
CA LEU A 172 -27.91 13.26 11.30
C LEU A 172 -27.94 11.74 11.35
N ASP A 173 -27.82 11.11 10.19
CA ASP A 173 -27.77 9.65 10.10
C ASP A 173 -26.54 9.08 10.81
N LEU A 174 -26.77 8.30 11.87
CA LEU A 174 -25.72 7.56 12.56
C LEU A 174 -25.37 6.32 11.75
N VAL A 175 -24.16 6.31 11.18
CA VAL A 175 -23.65 5.17 10.41
C VAL A 175 -22.87 4.24 11.32
N GLN A 176 -23.26 2.96 11.33
CA GLN A 176 -22.59 1.91 12.08
C GLN A 176 -22.20 0.78 11.12
N VAL A 177 -21.01 0.24 11.31
CA VAL A 177 -20.47 -0.87 10.53
C VAL A 177 -19.95 -1.93 11.50
N ASP A 178 -20.43 -3.16 11.34
CA ASP A 178 -19.76 -4.30 11.97
C ASP A 178 -18.51 -4.66 11.17
N THR A 179 -17.39 -4.04 11.54
CA THR A 179 -16.10 -4.17 10.87
C THR A 179 -15.66 -5.62 10.74
N ARG A 180 -15.95 -6.47 11.74
CA ARG A 180 -15.56 -7.87 11.72
C ARG A 180 -16.45 -8.68 10.78
N ALA A 181 -17.75 -8.48 10.83
CA ALA A 181 -18.71 -9.15 9.96
C ALA A 181 -18.47 -8.75 8.48
N GLU A 182 -18.25 -7.46 8.19
CA GLU A 182 -17.91 -7.01 6.84
C GLU A 182 -16.58 -7.57 6.33
N PHE A 183 -15.56 -7.62 7.19
CA PHE A 183 -14.27 -8.19 6.83
C PHE A 183 -14.38 -9.69 6.52
N GLU A 184 -15.19 -10.44 7.26
CA GLU A 184 -15.42 -11.88 7.02
C GLU A 184 -16.31 -12.16 5.83
N ALA A 185 -17.33 -11.32 5.58
CA ALA A 185 -18.29 -11.50 4.49
C ALA A 185 -17.70 -11.24 3.11
N HIS A 186 -16.78 -10.28 3.00
CA HIS A 186 -16.12 -9.93 1.73
C HIS A 186 -14.83 -10.72 1.53
N ARG A 187 -14.86 -12.04 1.76
CA ARG A 187 -13.76 -12.92 1.42
C ARG A 187 -13.46 -12.84 -0.07
N GLU A 188 -12.22 -12.59 -0.35
CA GLU A 188 -11.53 -12.33 -1.59
C GLU A 188 -12.05 -13.11 -2.80
N TYR A 189 -12.51 -12.39 -3.81
CA TYR A 189 -12.73 -12.92 -5.15
C TYR A 189 -11.55 -12.52 -6.04
N TYR A 190 -10.80 -13.50 -6.52
CA TYR A 190 -9.74 -13.30 -7.49
C TYR A 190 -10.19 -13.77 -8.87
N VAL A 191 -10.12 -12.86 -9.85
CA VAL A 191 -10.54 -13.14 -11.24
C VAL A 191 -9.62 -14.14 -11.94
N HIS A 192 -8.36 -14.24 -11.50
CA HIS A 192 -7.33 -15.05 -12.14
C HIS A 192 -6.98 -16.26 -11.29
N ASP A 193 -7.07 -17.47 -11.86
CA ASP A 193 -6.74 -18.73 -11.21
C ASP A 193 -5.54 -19.41 -11.87
N PHE A 194 -4.68 -20.08 -11.07
CA PHE A 194 -3.58 -20.91 -11.60
C PHE A 194 -4.07 -22.14 -12.33
N ALA A 195 -5.31 -22.58 -12.14
CA ALA A 195 -5.95 -23.66 -12.91
C ALA A 195 -5.97 -23.36 -14.43
N ASP A 196 -5.98 -22.09 -14.82
CA ASP A 196 -5.94 -21.67 -16.23
C ASP A 196 -4.54 -21.79 -16.85
N VAL A 197 -3.50 -21.97 -16.04
CA VAL A 197 -2.11 -22.00 -16.49
C VAL A 197 -1.71 -23.43 -16.81
N LYS A 198 -1.49 -23.71 -18.08
CA LYS A 198 -1.02 -25.02 -18.56
C LYS A 198 0.48 -25.14 -18.46
N GLY A 199 0.98 -26.27 -17.95
CA GLY A 199 2.41 -26.49 -17.75
C GLY A 199 3.06 -25.55 -16.75
N GLN A 200 4.37 -25.38 -16.87
CA GLN A 200 5.20 -24.48 -16.07
C GLN A 200 5.19 -24.77 -14.55
N GLU A 201 5.16 -26.01 -14.17
CA GLU A 201 5.06 -26.43 -12.77
C GLU A 201 6.21 -25.88 -11.91
N ASN A 202 7.42 -25.75 -12.47
CA ASN A 202 8.56 -25.14 -11.79
C ASN A 202 8.32 -23.67 -11.45
N VAL A 203 7.63 -22.93 -12.34
CA VAL A 203 7.30 -21.52 -12.12
C VAL A 203 6.20 -21.38 -11.08
N LYS A 204 5.16 -22.24 -11.13
CA LYS A 204 4.12 -22.29 -10.12
C LYS A 204 4.71 -22.59 -8.74
N ARG A 205 5.62 -23.59 -8.66
CA ARG A 205 6.33 -23.92 -7.42
C ARG A 205 7.14 -22.76 -6.88
N ALA A 206 7.89 -22.05 -7.73
CA ALA A 206 8.63 -20.86 -7.32
C ALA A 206 7.71 -19.73 -6.80
N MET A 207 6.52 -19.53 -7.45
CA MET A 207 5.50 -18.58 -6.99
C MET A 207 4.90 -19.00 -5.65
N GLU A 208 4.64 -20.29 -5.44
CA GLU A 208 4.18 -20.84 -4.15
C GLU A 208 5.20 -20.54 -3.03
N VAL A 209 6.48 -20.84 -3.28
CA VAL A 209 7.57 -20.56 -2.32
C VAL A 209 7.66 -19.06 -2.04
N ALA A 210 7.61 -18.24 -3.10
CA ALA A 210 7.65 -16.79 -2.98
C ALA A 210 6.48 -16.24 -2.14
N ALA A 211 5.25 -16.70 -2.41
CA ALA A 211 4.05 -16.32 -1.66
C ALA A 211 4.10 -16.79 -0.20
N ALA A 212 4.57 -18.02 0.04
CA ALA A 212 4.67 -18.58 1.39
C ALA A 212 5.67 -17.83 2.27
N GLY A 213 6.83 -17.44 1.73
CA GLY A 213 7.89 -16.75 2.47
C GLY A 213 7.84 -15.23 2.38
N GLY A 214 7.01 -14.65 1.52
CA GLY A 214 7.04 -13.21 1.20
C GLY A 214 8.30 -12.80 0.43
N HIS A 215 8.85 -13.72 -0.38
CA HIS A 215 10.10 -13.51 -1.12
C HIS A 215 9.88 -12.71 -2.39
N ASN A 216 10.82 -11.82 -2.71
CA ASN A 216 10.88 -11.13 -3.99
C ASN A 216 11.30 -12.09 -5.10
N ILE A 217 10.63 -12.03 -6.25
CA ILE A 217 10.85 -12.95 -7.37
C ILE A 217 11.08 -12.21 -8.68
N LEU A 218 12.07 -12.69 -9.45
CA LEU A 218 12.35 -12.27 -10.83
C LEU A 218 12.11 -13.42 -11.79
N MET A 219 11.30 -13.15 -12.81
CA MET A 219 11.03 -14.03 -13.93
C MET A 219 11.79 -13.56 -15.16
N VAL A 220 12.65 -14.39 -15.73
CA VAL A 220 13.34 -14.11 -16.99
C VAL A 220 12.87 -15.09 -18.06
N GLY A 221 12.47 -14.58 -19.22
CA GLY A 221 11.99 -15.45 -20.30
C GLY A 221 11.64 -14.69 -21.57
N ALA A 222 11.49 -15.42 -22.67
CA ALA A 222 11.16 -14.86 -23.97
C ALA A 222 9.82 -14.08 -23.96
N PRO A 223 9.60 -13.15 -24.88
CA PRO A 223 8.29 -12.55 -25.11
C PRO A 223 7.23 -13.64 -25.32
N GLY A 224 6.04 -13.46 -24.70
CA GLY A 224 4.95 -14.45 -24.82
C GLY A 224 5.10 -15.70 -23.94
N SER A 225 6.12 -15.83 -23.07
CA SER A 225 6.29 -16.98 -22.18
C SER A 225 5.32 -17.01 -20.97
N GLY A 226 4.41 -16.03 -20.83
CA GLY A 226 3.38 -16.02 -19.80
C GLY A 226 3.75 -15.31 -18.49
N LYS A 227 4.86 -14.54 -18.44
CA LYS A 227 5.34 -13.83 -17.23
C LYS A 227 4.27 -12.96 -16.56
N SER A 228 3.64 -12.08 -17.33
CA SER A 228 2.60 -11.15 -16.81
C SER A 228 1.32 -11.91 -16.42
N MET A 229 1.02 -13.02 -17.10
CA MET A 229 -0.10 -13.92 -16.76
C MET A 229 0.13 -14.58 -15.40
N MET A 230 1.34 -15.06 -15.13
CA MET A 230 1.73 -15.64 -13.84
C MET A 230 1.65 -14.60 -12.71
N ALA A 231 2.22 -13.40 -12.92
CA ALA A 231 2.23 -12.33 -11.93
C ALA A 231 0.83 -11.93 -11.46
N LYS A 232 -0.15 -11.82 -12.38
CA LYS A 232 -1.54 -11.47 -12.06
C LYS A 232 -2.25 -12.49 -11.18
N ARG A 233 -1.74 -13.72 -11.09
CA ARG A 233 -2.32 -14.81 -10.27
C ARG A 233 -1.73 -14.87 -8.86
N VAL A 234 -0.60 -14.20 -8.61
CA VAL A 234 0.07 -14.19 -7.30
C VAL A 234 -0.86 -13.74 -6.17
N PRO A 235 -1.66 -12.66 -6.30
CA PRO A 235 -2.58 -12.28 -5.23
C PRO A 235 -3.51 -13.41 -4.77
N GLY A 236 -3.95 -14.27 -5.70
CA GLY A 236 -4.85 -15.40 -5.43
C GLY A 236 -4.24 -16.52 -4.58
N ILE A 237 -2.92 -16.58 -4.45
CA ILE A 237 -2.22 -17.57 -3.63
C ILE A 237 -1.60 -16.97 -2.36
N LEU A 238 -1.63 -15.65 -2.18
CA LEU A 238 -1.17 -15.01 -0.94
C LEU A 238 -2.10 -15.35 0.23
N PRO A 239 -1.60 -15.37 1.47
CA PRO A 239 -2.44 -15.49 2.66
C PRO A 239 -3.50 -14.38 2.70
N PRO A 240 -4.69 -14.63 3.25
CA PRO A 240 -5.69 -13.59 3.44
C PRO A 240 -5.14 -12.45 4.30
N PHE A 241 -5.73 -11.27 4.18
CA PHE A 241 -5.43 -10.17 5.10
C PHE A 241 -5.74 -10.57 6.54
N THR A 242 -4.95 -10.09 7.47
CA THR A 242 -5.39 -9.87 8.85
C THR A 242 -6.18 -8.55 8.91
N LEU A 243 -7.02 -8.38 9.93
CA LEU A 243 -7.75 -7.11 10.10
C LEU A 243 -6.80 -5.91 10.24
N GLY A 244 -5.64 -6.11 10.90
CA GLY A 244 -4.60 -5.09 11.01
C GLY A 244 -4.01 -4.67 9.67
N GLU A 245 -3.60 -5.64 8.84
CA GLU A 245 -3.10 -5.37 7.47
C GLU A 245 -4.15 -4.69 6.59
N SER A 246 -5.43 -5.10 6.72
CA SER A 246 -6.55 -4.49 6.01
C SER A 246 -6.73 -3.01 6.39
N LEU A 247 -6.75 -2.70 7.69
CA LEU A 247 -6.87 -1.33 8.19
C LEU A 247 -5.69 -0.45 7.74
N GLU A 248 -4.46 -0.94 7.86
CA GLU A 248 -3.26 -0.21 7.45
C GLU A 248 -3.26 0.08 5.95
N THR A 249 -3.61 -0.91 5.13
CA THR A 249 -3.72 -0.73 3.68
C THR A 249 -4.86 0.22 3.32
N THR A 250 -6.01 0.11 4.00
CA THR A 250 -7.15 1.02 3.77
C THR A 250 -6.79 2.47 4.10
N LYS A 251 -6.04 2.73 5.19
CA LYS A 251 -5.53 4.09 5.51
C LYS A 251 -4.74 4.70 4.35
N ILE A 252 -3.84 3.93 3.74
CA ILE A 252 -3.02 4.41 2.60
C ILE A 252 -3.92 4.78 1.42
N TYR A 253 -4.92 3.93 1.09
CA TYR A 253 -5.85 4.19 -0.01
C TYR A 253 -6.79 5.34 0.27
N SER A 254 -7.22 5.52 1.52
CA SER A 254 -8.03 6.64 2.00
C SER A 254 -7.30 7.98 1.77
N VAL A 255 -6.05 8.10 2.26
CA VAL A 255 -5.22 9.30 2.08
C VAL A 255 -4.90 9.56 0.60
N ALA A 256 -4.66 8.51 -0.19
CA ALA A 256 -4.45 8.64 -1.63
C ALA A 256 -5.71 9.08 -2.39
N GLY A 257 -6.90 8.98 -1.78
CA GLY A 257 -8.19 9.19 -2.45
C GLY A 257 -8.46 8.14 -3.54
N LYS A 258 -8.01 6.91 -3.31
CA LYS A 258 -8.16 5.77 -4.23
C LYS A 258 -9.03 4.64 -3.65
N LEU A 259 -9.68 4.88 -2.53
CA LEU A 259 -10.68 3.96 -2.00
C LEU A 259 -11.92 4.02 -2.91
N ALA A 260 -12.46 2.87 -3.30
CA ALA A 260 -13.66 2.84 -4.12
C ALA A 260 -14.87 3.33 -3.30
N HIS A 261 -15.86 3.94 -3.99
CA HIS A 261 -17.08 4.40 -3.32
C HIS A 261 -17.76 3.27 -2.54
N ASN A 262 -18.25 3.58 -1.36
CA ASN A 262 -18.88 2.64 -0.41
C ASN A 262 -17.98 1.49 0.10
N THR A 263 -16.68 1.55 -0.12
CA THR A 263 -15.76 0.58 0.47
C THR A 263 -15.48 0.94 1.92
N THR A 264 -15.72 0.01 2.82
CA THR A 264 -15.40 0.14 4.25
C THR A 264 -13.95 -0.21 4.51
N LEU A 265 -13.54 -1.39 4.06
CA LEU A 265 -12.18 -1.95 4.21
C LEU A 265 -11.71 -2.57 2.90
N MET A 266 -10.43 -2.51 2.67
CA MET A 266 -9.79 -3.34 1.64
C MET A 266 -9.66 -4.77 2.15
N THR A 267 -10.33 -5.71 1.51
CA THR A 267 -10.31 -7.14 1.86
C THR A 267 -9.38 -7.95 0.97
N ALA A 268 -9.07 -7.46 -0.24
CA ALA A 268 -8.15 -8.09 -1.18
C ALA A 268 -6.78 -7.40 -1.19
N ARG A 269 -5.71 -8.20 -1.23
CA ARG A 269 -4.34 -7.68 -1.34
C ARG A 269 -4.15 -6.91 -2.64
N PRO A 270 -3.61 -5.68 -2.61
CA PRO A 270 -3.43 -4.88 -3.80
C PRO A 270 -2.42 -5.50 -4.78
N PHE A 271 -2.73 -5.38 -6.07
CA PHE A 271 -1.81 -5.68 -7.16
C PHE A 271 -1.55 -4.39 -7.94
N ARG A 272 -0.32 -3.89 -7.86
CA ARG A 272 0.08 -2.66 -8.54
C ARG A 272 1.07 -2.99 -9.64
N ALA A 273 0.79 -2.54 -10.85
CA ALA A 273 1.60 -2.82 -12.04
C ALA A 273 1.87 -1.52 -12.81
N PRO A 274 2.77 -0.66 -12.31
CA PRO A 274 3.11 0.57 -13.01
C PRO A 274 3.86 0.27 -14.31
N HIS A 275 3.60 1.07 -15.33
CA HIS A 275 4.31 1.00 -16.60
C HIS A 275 5.77 1.43 -16.43
N HIS A 276 6.71 0.89 -17.21
CA HIS A 276 8.14 1.20 -17.10
C HIS A 276 8.47 2.68 -17.34
N SER A 277 7.61 3.45 -18.04
CA SER A 277 7.75 4.90 -18.22
C SER A 277 7.29 5.75 -17.03
N ILE A 278 6.92 5.12 -15.90
CA ILE A 278 6.44 5.83 -14.71
C ILE A 278 7.48 6.86 -14.22
N SER A 279 7.00 8.04 -13.84
CA SER A 279 7.87 9.04 -13.24
C SER A 279 8.24 8.67 -11.80
N MET A 280 9.42 9.13 -11.33
CA MET A 280 9.88 8.93 -9.96
C MET A 280 8.84 9.37 -8.91
N PRO A 281 8.19 10.56 -8.99
CA PRO A 281 7.17 10.95 -8.03
C PRO A 281 5.91 10.07 -8.06
N ALA A 282 5.56 9.50 -9.21
CA ALA A 282 4.41 8.62 -9.30
C ALA A 282 4.70 7.24 -8.67
N LEU A 283 5.95 6.74 -8.78
CA LEU A 283 6.35 5.48 -8.17
C LEU A 283 6.54 5.60 -6.66
N VAL A 284 7.35 6.56 -6.21
CA VAL A 284 7.77 6.73 -4.81
C VAL A 284 6.73 7.49 -4.00
N GLY A 285 6.07 8.43 -4.62
CA GLY A 285 5.27 9.46 -3.98
C GLY A 285 5.92 10.83 -4.11
N GLY A 286 5.14 11.87 -3.95
CA GLY A 286 5.64 13.23 -4.08
C GLY A 286 4.54 14.24 -4.40
N GLY A 287 4.96 15.37 -4.95
CA GLY A 287 4.13 16.54 -5.17
C GLY A 287 4.52 17.67 -4.23
N THR A 288 3.85 18.81 -4.32
CA THR A 288 4.00 19.92 -3.38
C THR A 288 3.54 19.54 -1.97
N SER A 289 2.52 18.67 -1.91
CA SER A 289 2.06 17.93 -0.74
C SER A 289 2.38 16.47 -0.98
N PRO A 290 3.28 15.86 -0.19
CA PRO A 290 3.65 14.46 -0.40
C PRO A 290 2.41 13.54 -0.36
N ARG A 291 2.24 12.73 -1.40
CA ARG A 291 1.18 11.71 -1.49
C ARG A 291 1.82 10.34 -1.69
N PRO A 292 1.18 9.25 -1.22
CA PRO A 292 1.70 7.91 -1.44
C PRO A 292 1.76 7.57 -2.93
N GLY A 293 2.89 6.98 -3.37
CA GLY A 293 3.09 6.49 -4.73
C GLY A 293 2.68 5.03 -4.91
N GLU A 294 2.96 4.46 -6.08
CA GLU A 294 2.61 3.06 -6.41
C GLU A 294 3.28 2.04 -5.46
N ILE A 295 4.48 2.35 -4.94
CA ILE A 295 5.16 1.53 -3.93
C ILE A 295 4.33 1.43 -2.66
N SER A 296 3.83 2.55 -2.13
CA SER A 296 3.00 2.55 -0.92
C SER A 296 1.61 1.98 -1.19
N LEU A 297 1.05 2.18 -2.39
CA LEU A 297 -0.21 1.57 -2.80
C LEU A 297 -0.11 0.04 -2.96
N ALA A 298 1.10 -0.52 -3.11
CA ALA A 298 1.34 -1.95 -3.13
C ALA A 298 1.51 -2.55 -1.72
N HIS A 299 1.43 -1.73 -0.66
CA HIS A 299 1.61 -2.16 0.72
C HIS A 299 0.72 -3.36 1.08
N ASN A 300 1.29 -4.35 1.75
CA ASN A 300 0.68 -5.65 2.08
C ASN A 300 0.17 -6.45 0.87
N GLY A 301 0.65 -6.13 -0.34
CA GLY A 301 0.26 -6.75 -1.59
C GLY A 301 1.45 -7.03 -2.51
N VAL A 302 1.21 -6.89 -3.82
CA VAL A 302 2.17 -7.19 -4.89
C VAL A 302 2.48 -5.92 -5.68
N LEU A 303 3.78 -5.63 -5.83
CA LEU A 303 4.27 -4.69 -6.81
C LEU A 303 4.84 -5.47 -7.99
N PHE A 304 4.19 -5.39 -9.14
CA PHE A 304 4.62 -6.04 -10.37
C PHE A 304 5.33 -5.05 -11.29
N LEU A 305 6.60 -5.33 -11.60
CA LEU A 305 7.39 -4.57 -12.56
C LEU A 305 7.65 -5.42 -13.80
N ASP A 306 6.86 -5.18 -14.85
CA ASP A 306 7.09 -5.82 -16.15
C ASP A 306 8.18 -5.08 -16.93
N GLU A 307 8.90 -5.79 -17.78
CA GLU A 307 10.01 -5.21 -18.56
C GLU A 307 11.04 -4.48 -17.67
N LEU A 308 11.46 -5.12 -16.56
CA LEU A 308 12.31 -4.51 -15.52
C LEU A 308 13.52 -3.76 -16.09
N ALA A 309 14.18 -4.29 -17.13
CA ALA A 309 15.35 -3.67 -17.74
C ALA A 309 15.02 -2.40 -18.58
N GLU A 310 13.75 -2.07 -18.80
CA GLU A 310 13.32 -0.87 -19.50
C GLU A 310 12.99 0.30 -18.56
N PHE A 311 12.88 0.04 -17.25
CA PHE A 311 12.76 1.11 -16.26
C PHE A 311 14.01 1.99 -16.22
N ASN A 312 13.81 3.28 -15.97
CA ASN A 312 14.93 4.17 -15.71
C ASN A 312 15.74 3.69 -14.51
N ARG A 313 17.06 3.62 -14.64
CA ARG A 313 17.97 3.13 -13.59
C ARG A 313 17.80 3.88 -12.26
N SER A 314 17.62 5.20 -12.31
CA SER A 314 17.39 6.00 -11.11
C SER A 314 16.09 5.62 -10.37
N VAL A 315 15.06 5.21 -11.11
CA VAL A 315 13.79 4.74 -10.55
C VAL A 315 13.98 3.39 -9.87
N LEU A 316 14.73 2.46 -10.48
CA LEU A 316 15.02 1.15 -9.90
C LEU A 316 15.89 1.25 -8.63
N GLU A 317 16.84 2.18 -8.57
CA GLU A 317 17.68 2.37 -7.37
C GLU A 317 16.86 2.80 -6.14
N LEU A 318 15.75 3.53 -6.34
CA LEU A 318 14.87 3.91 -5.23
C LEU A 318 14.11 2.72 -4.62
N MET A 319 13.99 1.60 -5.33
CA MET A 319 13.37 0.39 -4.81
C MET A 319 14.18 -0.27 -3.68
N ARG A 320 15.47 0.06 -3.57
CA ARG A 320 16.38 -0.59 -2.63
C ARG A 320 15.98 -0.36 -1.18
N GLN A 321 15.58 0.87 -0.83
CA GLN A 321 15.15 1.21 0.53
C GLN A 321 13.87 0.44 0.92
N PRO A 322 12.75 0.54 0.18
CA PRO A 322 11.51 -0.12 0.59
C PRO A 322 11.59 -1.66 0.57
N MET A 323 12.47 -2.25 -0.24
CA MET A 323 12.68 -3.70 -0.22
C MET A 323 13.38 -4.20 1.06
N GLU A 324 14.17 -3.36 1.74
CA GLU A 324 14.84 -3.69 3.00
C GLU A 324 14.09 -3.18 4.23
N GLU A 325 13.73 -1.89 4.23
CA GLU A 325 13.19 -1.19 5.39
C GLU A 325 11.66 -1.25 5.48
N ARG A 326 10.97 -1.72 4.42
CA ARG A 326 9.50 -1.78 4.34
C ARG A 326 8.81 -0.42 4.51
N THR A 327 9.57 0.64 4.37
CA THR A 327 9.12 2.03 4.37
C THR A 327 9.77 2.78 3.22
N ILE A 328 9.15 3.87 2.79
CA ILE A 328 9.73 4.77 1.81
C ILE A 328 9.66 6.21 2.29
N THR A 329 10.82 6.86 2.35
CA THR A 329 10.95 8.24 2.79
C THR A 329 10.84 9.19 1.59
N VAL A 330 9.84 10.05 1.62
CA VAL A 330 9.65 11.12 0.64
C VAL A 330 10.10 12.44 1.25
N SER A 331 11.31 12.88 0.89
CA SER A 331 11.85 14.17 1.36
C SER A 331 11.61 15.25 0.31
N ARG A 332 11.07 16.38 0.75
CA ARG A 332 10.85 17.61 -0.03
C ARG A 332 11.27 18.82 0.78
N ALA A 333 11.47 19.96 0.12
CA ALA A 333 11.92 21.20 0.78
C ALA A 333 11.06 21.61 1.99
N LYS A 334 9.80 21.19 2.06
CA LYS A 334 8.84 21.60 3.10
C LYS A 334 8.50 20.50 4.12
N ALA A 335 8.77 19.23 3.81
CA ALA A 335 8.44 18.12 4.69
C ALA A 335 9.18 16.84 4.28
N THR A 336 9.55 16.03 5.27
CA THR A 336 9.99 14.64 5.10
C THR A 336 8.93 13.76 5.70
N VAL A 337 8.46 12.79 4.92
CA VAL A 337 7.33 11.93 5.28
C VAL A 337 7.67 10.48 4.94
N ASP A 338 7.42 9.58 5.88
CA ASP A 338 7.57 8.14 5.68
C ASP A 338 6.22 7.51 5.35
N TYR A 339 6.20 6.65 4.33
CA TYR A 339 5.04 5.85 3.97
C TYR A 339 5.34 4.36 4.15
N PRO A 340 4.38 3.57 4.65
CA PRO A 340 4.49 2.12 4.66
C PRO A 340 4.67 1.56 3.24
N ALA A 341 5.57 0.58 3.08
CA ALA A 341 5.94 0.02 1.78
C ALA A 341 6.30 -1.48 1.87
N SER A 342 5.57 -2.23 2.69
CA SER A 342 5.75 -3.68 2.83
C SER A 342 5.03 -4.39 1.69
N PHE A 343 5.70 -4.63 0.58
CA PHE A 343 5.16 -5.33 -0.59
C PHE A 343 6.03 -6.54 -0.96
N MET A 344 5.46 -7.46 -1.72
CA MET A 344 6.18 -8.51 -2.43
C MET A 344 6.49 -8.00 -3.84
N LEU A 345 7.78 -7.93 -4.20
CA LEU A 345 8.18 -7.60 -5.58
C LEU A 345 8.05 -8.83 -6.45
N VAL A 346 7.27 -8.72 -7.51
CA VAL A 346 7.27 -9.64 -8.64
C VAL A 346 7.80 -8.87 -9.84
N ALA A 347 8.93 -9.29 -10.39
CA ALA A 347 9.55 -8.63 -11.53
C ALA A 347 9.62 -9.57 -12.73
N ALA A 348 9.53 -9.01 -13.93
CA ALA A 348 9.67 -9.77 -15.16
C ALA A 348 10.57 -9.02 -16.14
N MET A 349 11.43 -9.75 -16.87
CA MET A 349 12.25 -9.19 -17.93
C MET A 349 12.54 -10.22 -19.02
N ASN A 350 12.96 -9.73 -20.17
CA ASN A 350 13.50 -10.58 -21.23
C ASN A 350 14.95 -10.93 -20.93
N PRO A 351 15.50 -12.03 -21.48
CA PRO A 351 16.90 -12.42 -21.25
C PRO A 351 17.89 -11.56 -22.03
N CYS A 352 17.45 -10.84 -23.05
CA CYS A 352 18.27 -9.97 -23.89
C CYS A 352 17.38 -9.00 -24.68
N PRO A 353 17.94 -8.01 -25.42
CA PRO A 353 17.16 -7.07 -26.22
C PRO A 353 16.23 -7.72 -27.25
N CYS A 354 16.65 -8.79 -27.94
CA CYS A 354 15.79 -9.51 -28.88
C CYS A 354 14.82 -10.49 -28.19
N GLY A 355 15.08 -10.84 -26.92
CA GLY A 355 14.25 -11.73 -26.11
C GLY A 355 14.52 -13.22 -26.27
N TYR A 356 15.48 -13.65 -27.09
CA TYR A 356 15.67 -15.05 -27.44
C TYR A 356 17.01 -15.65 -26.97
N TYR A 357 17.73 -15.00 -26.07
CA TYR A 357 18.93 -15.59 -25.48
C TYR A 357 18.57 -16.86 -24.68
N ASN A 358 19.29 -17.96 -24.92
CA ASN A 358 19.01 -19.31 -24.40
C ASN A 358 17.64 -19.88 -24.77
N HIS A 359 17.02 -19.41 -25.87
CA HIS A 359 15.75 -19.95 -26.31
C HIS A 359 15.93 -21.32 -27.01
N PRO A 360 15.11 -22.35 -26.69
CA PRO A 360 15.34 -23.70 -27.19
C PRO A 360 15.17 -23.85 -28.71
N THR A 361 14.41 -23.00 -29.37
CA THR A 361 14.06 -23.13 -30.81
C THR A 361 14.35 -21.90 -31.64
N ARG A 362 14.75 -20.79 -31.05
CA ARG A 362 15.05 -19.53 -31.77
C ARG A 362 16.43 -19.02 -31.40
N GLU A 363 17.21 -18.64 -32.38
CA GLU A 363 18.55 -18.10 -32.16
C GLU A 363 18.48 -16.64 -31.70
N CYS A 364 19.37 -16.29 -30.80
CA CYS A 364 19.56 -14.92 -30.36
C CYS A 364 20.34 -14.14 -31.43
N VAL A 365 19.77 -13.04 -31.92
CA VAL A 365 20.38 -12.16 -32.96
C VAL A 365 21.12 -10.96 -32.35
N CYS A 366 21.33 -10.93 -31.04
CA CYS A 366 21.98 -9.83 -30.35
C CYS A 366 23.50 -9.80 -30.67
N PRO A 367 24.08 -8.62 -30.93
CA PRO A 367 25.53 -8.51 -31.08
C PRO A 367 26.30 -8.94 -29.84
N PRO A 368 27.56 -9.41 -29.95
CA PRO A 368 28.41 -9.73 -28.81
C PRO A 368 28.44 -8.60 -27.77
N GLY A 369 28.35 -8.94 -26.48
CA GLY A 369 28.33 -7.99 -25.38
C GLY A 369 27.03 -7.22 -25.16
N SER A 370 26.06 -7.24 -26.07
CA SER A 370 24.79 -6.54 -25.91
C SER A 370 23.89 -7.17 -24.85
N VAL A 371 23.97 -8.49 -24.68
CA VAL A 371 23.27 -9.23 -23.62
C VAL A 371 23.73 -8.76 -22.25
N GLN A 372 25.05 -8.74 -22.02
CA GLN A 372 25.63 -8.25 -20.76
C GLN A 372 25.26 -6.79 -20.48
N LYS A 373 25.34 -5.92 -21.51
CA LYS A 373 24.93 -4.51 -21.41
C LYS A 373 23.45 -4.36 -21.06
N TYR A 374 22.60 -5.23 -21.59
CA TYR A 374 21.16 -5.24 -21.28
C TYR A 374 20.92 -5.66 -19.83
N LEU A 375 21.53 -6.75 -19.39
CA LEU A 375 21.41 -7.26 -18.02
C LEU A 375 21.95 -6.27 -16.97
N SER A 376 23.03 -5.55 -17.30
CA SER A 376 23.64 -4.54 -16.42
C SER A 376 22.78 -3.28 -16.21
N LYS A 377 21.67 -3.12 -16.95
CA LYS A 377 20.68 -2.08 -16.65
C LYS A 377 20.05 -2.27 -15.27
N VAL A 378 19.88 -3.53 -14.86
CA VAL A 378 19.48 -3.88 -13.49
C VAL A 378 20.73 -4.01 -12.65
N SER A 379 20.87 -3.17 -11.62
CA SER A 379 22.10 -3.13 -10.82
C SER A 379 22.26 -4.39 -9.97
N GLY A 380 23.53 -4.81 -9.75
CA GLY A 380 23.87 -5.91 -8.85
C GLY A 380 23.22 -5.77 -7.47
N PRO A 381 23.32 -4.59 -6.81
CA PRO A 381 22.66 -4.36 -5.52
C PRO A 381 21.15 -4.55 -5.51
N LEU A 382 20.44 -4.30 -6.62
CA LEU A 382 19.02 -4.60 -6.72
C LEU A 382 18.77 -6.10 -6.91
N MET A 383 19.56 -6.75 -7.77
CA MET A 383 19.50 -8.21 -7.97
C MET A 383 19.76 -8.99 -6.68
N ASP A 384 20.70 -8.53 -5.85
CA ASP A 384 20.99 -9.10 -4.53
C ASP A 384 19.78 -9.09 -3.58
N ARG A 385 18.77 -8.20 -3.80
CA ARG A 385 17.56 -8.08 -2.99
C ARG A 385 16.40 -8.92 -3.49
N ILE A 386 16.56 -9.55 -4.64
CA ILE A 386 15.59 -10.50 -5.18
C ILE A 386 15.99 -11.90 -4.70
N ASP A 387 15.11 -12.56 -3.98
CA ASP A 387 15.40 -13.84 -3.32
C ASP A 387 15.34 -15.01 -4.30
N ILE A 388 14.36 -14.99 -5.21
CA ILE A 388 14.06 -16.05 -6.16
C ILE A 388 14.23 -15.52 -7.58
N GLN A 389 15.02 -16.22 -8.37
CA GLN A 389 15.26 -15.90 -9.77
C GLN A 389 14.98 -17.14 -10.60
N ILE A 390 14.05 -17.05 -11.55
CA ILE A 390 13.64 -18.19 -12.36
C ILE A 390 13.65 -17.86 -13.85
N GLU A 391 14.02 -18.84 -14.65
CA GLU A 391 13.92 -18.79 -16.10
C GLU A 391 12.61 -19.46 -16.54
N ILE A 392 11.83 -18.76 -17.39
CA ILE A 392 10.56 -19.25 -17.91
C ILE A 392 10.75 -19.65 -19.37
N ALA A 393 10.69 -20.96 -19.61
CA ALA A 393 10.69 -21.52 -20.94
C ALA A 393 9.28 -21.42 -21.59
N PRO A 394 9.21 -21.31 -22.93
CA PRO A 394 7.93 -21.41 -23.64
C PRO A 394 7.28 -22.77 -23.39
N VAL A 395 5.95 -22.78 -23.25
CA VAL A 395 5.19 -24.02 -23.04
C VAL A 395 5.04 -24.75 -24.38
N PRO A 396 5.38 -26.05 -24.48
CA PRO A 396 5.16 -26.85 -25.69
C PRO A 396 3.68 -26.92 -26.06
N PHE A 397 3.38 -27.02 -27.37
CA PHE A 397 2.01 -27.08 -27.85
C PHE A 397 1.20 -28.26 -27.25
N GLU A 398 1.87 -29.40 -27.05
CA GLU A 398 1.25 -30.58 -26.46
C GLU A 398 0.77 -30.33 -25.01
N GLU A 399 1.46 -29.47 -24.25
CA GLU A 399 1.02 -29.11 -22.91
C GLU A 399 -0.12 -28.10 -22.92
N ILE A 400 -0.09 -27.13 -23.85
CA ILE A 400 -1.17 -26.14 -24.00
C ILE A 400 -2.47 -26.82 -24.41
N SER A 401 -2.41 -27.85 -25.26
CA SER A 401 -3.57 -28.57 -25.80
C SER A 401 -4.21 -29.57 -24.81
N LYS A 402 -3.56 -29.86 -23.67
CA LYS A 402 -4.14 -30.75 -22.64
C LYS A 402 -5.45 -30.18 -22.10
N SER A 403 -6.50 -31.01 -22.06
CA SER A 403 -7.81 -30.63 -21.52
C SER A 403 -7.89 -30.70 -19.99
N THR A 404 -6.92 -31.35 -19.33
CA THR A 404 -6.89 -31.44 -17.85
C THR A 404 -6.61 -30.08 -17.22
N PRO A 405 -7.44 -29.64 -16.25
CA PRO A 405 -7.17 -28.44 -15.49
C PRO A 405 -5.83 -28.56 -14.74
N ALA A 406 -5.11 -27.48 -14.65
CA ALA A 406 -3.93 -27.39 -13.77
C ALA A 406 -4.37 -27.24 -12.29
N GLU A 407 -3.41 -27.26 -11.38
CA GLU A 407 -3.69 -27.06 -9.96
C GLU A 407 -4.31 -25.67 -9.69
N SER A 408 -5.39 -25.62 -8.90
CA SER A 408 -6.09 -24.38 -8.61
C SER A 408 -5.34 -23.48 -7.62
N SER A 409 -5.54 -22.17 -7.72
CA SER A 409 -5.02 -21.20 -6.78
C SER A 409 -5.44 -21.50 -5.34
N SER A 410 -6.62 -22.06 -5.11
CA SER A 410 -7.13 -22.40 -3.79
C SER A 410 -6.31 -23.51 -3.11
N LEU A 411 -5.87 -24.52 -3.85
CA LEU A 411 -5.02 -25.59 -3.33
C LEU A 411 -3.61 -25.07 -2.98
N ILE A 412 -3.01 -24.31 -3.88
CA ILE A 412 -1.71 -23.66 -3.62
C ILE A 412 -1.83 -22.76 -2.38
N ARG A 413 -2.88 -21.94 -2.31
CA ARG A 413 -3.12 -21.03 -1.20
C ARG A 413 -3.25 -21.75 0.15
N SER A 414 -3.91 -22.92 0.19
CA SER A 414 -4.03 -23.68 1.43
C SER A 414 -2.67 -24.11 1.99
N ARG A 415 -1.73 -24.53 1.14
CA ARG A 415 -0.35 -24.85 1.53
C ARG A 415 0.41 -23.61 1.98
N VAL A 416 0.26 -22.50 1.27
CA VAL A 416 0.84 -21.20 1.62
C VAL A 416 0.36 -20.73 3.00
N ILE A 417 -0.93 -20.84 3.30
CA ILE A 417 -1.52 -20.49 4.60
C ILE A 417 -0.93 -21.38 5.70
N ALA A 418 -0.82 -22.69 5.48
CA ALA A 418 -0.24 -23.63 6.45
C ALA A 418 1.24 -23.30 6.75
N ALA A 419 2.04 -22.98 5.73
CA ALA A 419 3.42 -22.56 5.90
C ALA A 419 3.52 -21.22 6.65
N ARG A 420 2.64 -20.25 6.33
CA ARG A 420 2.59 -18.95 6.99
C ARG A 420 2.18 -19.06 8.46
N ALA A 421 1.28 -19.96 8.80
CA ALA A 421 0.90 -20.21 10.21
C ALA A 421 2.11 -20.67 11.05
N ARG A 422 2.98 -21.52 10.49
CA ARG A 422 4.25 -21.90 11.16
C ARG A 422 5.18 -20.72 11.37
N GLN A 423 5.29 -19.83 10.37
CA GLN A 423 6.09 -18.60 10.48
C GLN A 423 5.51 -17.65 11.53
N THR A 424 4.21 -17.47 11.56
CA THR A 424 3.53 -16.65 12.57
C THR A 424 3.80 -17.18 13.99
N ALA A 425 3.73 -18.48 14.20
CA ALA A 425 4.07 -19.09 15.48
C ALA A 425 5.56 -18.90 15.83
N ARG A 426 6.46 -19.07 14.86
CA ARG A 426 7.92 -18.87 15.02
C ARG A 426 8.27 -17.44 15.41
N PHE A 427 7.58 -16.46 14.87
CA PHE A 427 7.88 -15.04 15.03
C PHE A 427 6.96 -14.33 16.02
N ALA A 428 6.19 -15.05 16.83
CA ALA A 428 5.22 -14.47 17.78
C ALA A 428 5.83 -13.44 18.75
N GLU A 429 7.11 -13.59 19.09
CA GLU A 429 7.86 -12.67 19.96
C GLU A 429 8.50 -11.48 19.22
N TYR A 430 8.42 -11.44 17.86
CA TYR A 430 9.10 -10.45 17.01
C TYR A 430 8.08 -9.56 16.30
N LEU A 431 7.77 -8.39 16.85
CA LEU A 431 6.71 -7.48 16.41
C LEU A 431 6.77 -7.06 14.93
N HIS A 432 7.95 -7.08 14.31
CA HIS A 432 8.15 -6.57 12.95
C HIS A 432 8.54 -7.66 11.93
N VAL A 433 8.44 -8.93 12.32
CA VAL A 433 8.78 -10.07 11.46
C VAL A 433 7.56 -10.97 11.29
N HIS A 434 6.99 -11.00 10.10
CA HIS A 434 5.76 -11.74 9.80
C HIS A 434 5.99 -12.91 8.85
N CYS A 435 7.16 -12.99 8.20
CA CYS A 435 7.50 -14.04 7.25
C CYS A 435 9.02 -14.24 7.15
N ASN A 436 9.42 -15.37 6.54
CA ASN A 436 10.84 -15.75 6.47
C ASN A 436 11.71 -14.74 5.70
N ALA A 437 11.19 -14.09 4.65
CA ALA A 437 11.94 -13.07 3.92
C ALA A 437 12.35 -11.87 4.81
N GLN A 438 11.61 -11.62 5.89
CA GLN A 438 11.87 -10.51 6.82
C GLN A 438 12.87 -10.84 7.93
N MET A 439 13.35 -12.09 8.02
CA MET A 439 14.35 -12.45 9.03
C MET A 439 15.59 -11.56 8.91
N THR A 440 16.05 -11.07 10.04
CA THR A 440 17.38 -10.43 10.16
C THR A 440 18.48 -11.50 10.21
N ALA A 441 19.74 -11.13 10.02
CA ALA A 441 20.84 -12.10 10.05
C ALA A 441 20.87 -12.95 11.35
N PRO A 442 20.66 -12.39 12.57
CA PRO A 442 20.56 -13.22 13.78
C PRO A 442 19.39 -14.20 13.75
N LEU A 443 18.24 -13.81 13.20
CA LEU A 443 17.07 -14.69 13.09
C LEU A 443 17.30 -15.79 12.04
N THR A 444 17.97 -15.48 10.93
CA THR A 444 18.36 -16.48 9.93
C THR A 444 19.27 -17.52 10.55
N GLN A 445 20.27 -17.12 11.32
CA GLN A 445 21.17 -18.05 12.03
C GLN A 445 20.43 -18.92 13.05
N ARG A 446 19.41 -18.38 13.73
CA ARG A 446 18.63 -19.10 14.74
C ARG A 446 17.65 -20.09 14.12
N PHE A 447 16.92 -19.69 13.05
CA PHE A 447 15.75 -20.43 12.55
C PHE A 447 15.96 -21.09 11.18
N ALA A 448 17.02 -20.74 10.46
CA ALA A 448 17.29 -21.25 9.11
C ALA A 448 18.63 -22.01 9.01
N ARG A 449 19.00 -22.71 10.08
CA ARG A 449 20.22 -23.55 10.08
C ARG A 449 19.92 -24.91 9.42
N PRO A 450 20.63 -25.27 8.33
CA PRO A 450 20.49 -26.58 7.70
C PRO A 450 21.06 -27.70 8.55
N ASP A 451 20.68 -28.94 8.23
CA ASP A 451 21.39 -30.10 8.70
C ASP A 451 22.83 -30.16 8.14
N GLU A 452 23.61 -31.17 8.58
CA GLU A 452 25.03 -31.27 8.21
C GLU A 452 25.24 -31.50 6.71
N GLU A 453 24.40 -32.32 6.08
CA GLU A 453 24.45 -32.61 4.64
C GLU A 453 24.07 -31.35 3.83
N GLY A 454 23.01 -30.62 4.23
CA GLY A 454 22.60 -29.36 3.62
C GLY A 454 23.64 -28.29 3.73
N MET A 455 24.35 -28.19 4.87
CA MET A 455 25.45 -27.25 5.05
C MET A 455 26.64 -27.57 4.12
N GLN A 456 27.00 -28.85 3.96
CA GLN A 456 28.07 -29.27 3.04
C GLN A 456 27.67 -28.98 1.58
N LEU A 457 26.40 -29.23 1.21
CA LEU A 457 25.89 -28.91 -0.12
C LEU A 457 25.95 -27.39 -0.41
N LEU A 458 25.51 -26.59 0.56
CA LEU A 458 25.55 -25.13 0.45
C LEU A 458 26.98 -24.60 0.31
N LYS A 459 27.94 -25.12 1.10
CA LYS A 459 29.37 -24.78 0.99
C LYS A 459 29.89 -25.07 -0.43
N LYS A 460 29.65 -26.27 -0.94
CA LYS A 460 30.05 -26.65 -2.31
C LYS A 460 29.44 -25.74 -3.38
N ALA A 461 28.18 -25.34 -3.21
CA ALA A 461 27.51 -24.42 -4.14
C ALA A 461 28.14 -23.02 -4.09
N MET A 462 28.44 -22.50 -2.89
CA MET A 462 29.11 -21.22 -2.69
C MET A 462 30.44 -21.16 -3.41
N GLU A 463 31.28 -22.20 -3.21
CA GLU A 463 32.61 -22.31 -3.83
C GLU A 463 32.49 -22.45 -5.37
N ARG A 464 31.59 -23.33 -5.86
CA ARG A 464 31.46 -23.63 -7.28
C ARG A 464 30.88 -22.45 -8.10
N PHE A 465 29.94 -21.71 -7.55
CA PHE A 465 29.22 -20.65 -8.28
C PHE A 465 29.68 -19.24 -7.89
N GLY A 466 30.65 -19.11 -6.98
CA GLY A 466 31.15 -17.80 -6.54
C GLY A 466 30.09 -16.93 -5.86
N LEU A 467 29.17 -17.55 -5.10
CA LEU A 467 28.02 -16.83 -4.52
C LEU A 467 28.46 -15.90 -3.38
N SER A 468 27.83 -14.74 -3.29
CA SER A 468 28.10 -13.75 -2.24
C SER A 468 27.53 -14.16 -0.87
N ALA A 469 28.01 -13.52 0.21
CA ALA A 469 27.44 -13.69 1.55
C ALA A 469 25.94 -13.32 1.61
N ARG A 470 25.50 -12.38 0.77
CA ARG A 470 24.08 -12.04 0.65
C ARG A 470 23.29 -13.18 0.00
N ALA A 471 23.83 -13.82 -1.04
CA ALA A 471 23.21 -14.98 -1.66
C ALA A 471 23.07 -16.14 -0.67
N TYR A 472 24.08 -16.36 0.18
CA TYR A 472 24.02 -17.33 1.29
C TYR A 472 22.81 -17.10 2.20
N ASP A 473 22.63 -15.86 2.71
CA ASP A 473 21.53 -15.52 3.60
C ASP A 473 20.17 -15.70 2.89
N ARG A 474 20.07 -15.33 1.61
CA ARG A 474 18.83 -15.52 0.80
C ARG A 474 18.50 -17.00 0.60
N ILE A 475 19.48 -17.83 0.26
CA ILE A 475 19.28 -19.27 0.10
C ILE A 475 18.75 -19.87 1.40
N LEU A 476 19.27 -19.50 2.54
CA LEU A 476 18.80 -20.00 3.84
C LEU A 476 17.35 -19.60 4.12
N LYS A 477 16.97 -18.35 3.86
CA LYS A 477 15.57 -17.88 4.04
C LYS A 477 14.60 -18.62 3.13
N VAL A 478 14.98 -18.82 1.86
CA VAL A 478 14.18 -19.58 0.88
C VAL A 478 14.09 -21.05 1.28
N ALA A 479 15.20 -21.68 1.68
CA ALA A 479 15.23 -23.07 2.15
C ALA A 479 14.35 -23.29 3.39
N ARG A 480 14.35 -22.32 4.34
CA ARG A 480 13.42 -22.36 5.49
C ARG A 480 11.97 -22.34 5.03
N THR A 481 11.64 -21.55 4.01
CA THR A 481 10.29 -21.47 3.47
C THR A 481 9.88 -22.79 2.78
N ILE A 482 10.79 -23.40 2.03
CA ILE A 482 10.56 -24.70 1.39
C ILE A 482 10.32 -25.78 2.45
N ALA A 483 11.11 -25.79 3.52
CA ALA A 483 10.91 -26.70 4.64
C ALA A 483 9.58 -26.45 5.39
N ASP A 484 9.15 -25.19 5.55
CA ASP A 484 7.85 -24.85 6.12
C ASP A 484 6.68 -25.38 5.25
N LEU A 485 6.80 -25.29 3.91
CA LEU A 485 5.83 -25.86 2.96
C LEU A 485 5.80 -27.39 3.02
N ALA A 486 6.97 -28.02 3.19
CA ALA A 486 7.09 -29.47 3.37
C ALA A 486 6.63 -29.96 4.76
N GLY A 487 6.38 -29.03 5.69
CA GLY A 487 6.01 -29.39 7.06
C GLY A 487 7.18 -29.82 7.94
N SER A 488 8.42 -29.61 7.49
CA SER A 488 9.62 -30.03 8.21
C SER A 488 10.07 -28.97 9.22
N GLU A 489 10.47 -29.41 10.40
CA GLU A 489 11.08 -28.55 11.42
C GLU A 489 12.54 -28.22 11.07
N THR A 490 13.23 -29.15 10.44
CA THR A 490 14.63 -29.02 10.03
C THR A 490 14.75 -28.68 8.54
N ILE A 491 15.84 -28.04 8.17
CA ILE A 491 16.17 -27.77 6.76
C ILE A 491 17.10 -28.88 6.27
N ALA A 492 16.56 -29.84 5.52
CA ALA A 492 17.30 -30.92 4.93
C ALA A 492 18.01 -30.51 3.62
N ALA A 493 18.95 -31.36 3.16
CA ALA A 493 19.72 -31.12 1.94
C ALA A 493 18.84 -30.91 0.68
N GLU A 494 17.66 -31.54 0.61
CA GLU A 494 16.70 -31.35 -0.50
C GLU A 494 16.15 -29.92 -0.56
N HIS A 495 15.84 -29.30 0.60
CA HIS A 495 15.36 -27.93 0.68
C HIS A 495 16.46 -26.94 0.24
N ILE A 496 17.71 -27.19 0.61
CA ILE A 496 18.87 -26.41 0.15
C ILE A 496 19.06 -26.56 -1.36
N ARG A 497 18.92 -27.77 -1.89
CA ARG A 497 19.05 -28.03 -3.33
C ARG A 497 18.02 -27.23 -4.15
N GLU A 498 16.76 -27.25 -3.73
CA GLU A 498 15.68 -26.46 -4.38
C GLU A 498 15.99 -24.96 -4.26
N ALA A 499 16.38 -24.46 -3.10
CA ALA A 499 16.70 -23.04 -2.90
C ALA A 499 17.88 -22.55 -3.76
N ILE A 500 18.92 -23.37 -3.96
CA ILE A 500 20.07 -23.06 -4.84
C ILE A 500 19.61 -22.92 -6.30
N LEU A 501 18.64 -23.73 -6.77
CA LEU A 501 18.12 -23.63 -8.13
C LEU A 501 17.47 -22.28 -8.41
N TYR A 502 16.93 -21.61 -7.39
CA TYR A 502 16.34 -20.27 -7.52
C TYR A 502 17.39 -19.13 -7.57
N ARG A 503 18.70 -19.45 -7.61
CA ARG A 503 19.79 -18.48 -7.77
C ARG A 503 20.62 -18.73 -9.02
N ASN A 504 20.06 -19.38 -10.03
CA ASN A 504 20.76 -19.74 -11.27
C ASN A 504 21.30 -18.54 -12.05
N LEU A 505 20.67 -17.37 -11.95
CA LEU A 505 21.06 -16.16 -12.66
C LEU A 505 22.25 -15.42 -12.00
N ASP A 506 22.63 -15.80 -10.77
CA ASP A 506 23.81 -15.24 -10.07
C ASP A 506 25.13 -15.85 -10.59
N ARG A 507 25.08 -16.86 -11.47
CA ARG A 507 26.27 -17.49 -12.01
C ARG A 507 27.06 -16.50 -12.87
N ALA A 508 28.36 -16.42 -12.66
CA ALA A 508 29.25 -15.55 -13.44
C ALA A 508 29.20 -15.82 -14.97
N SER A 509 28.78 -17.04 -15.35
CA SER A 509 28.63 -17.46 -16.75
C SER A 509 27.28 -17.08 -17.38
N TRP A 510 26.28 -16.58 -16.61
CA TRP A 510 24.99 -16.22 -17.18
C TRP A 510 25.09 -14.90 -17.97
N GLY A 511 24.87 -14.99 -19.29
CA GLY A 511 25.07 -13.86 -20.21
C GLY A 511 26.52 -13.69 -20.70
N ALA A 512 27.46 -14.51 -20.26
CA ALA A 512 28.80 -14.57 -20.84
C ALA A 512 28.77 -15.53 -22.06
N VAL A 513 29.08 -15.00 -23.24
CA VAL A 513 29.32 -15.77 -24.47
C VAL A 513 30.81 -15.80 -24.69
#